data_d40b21536abebf264b1c0ae26d34c056
#
_entry.id   d40b21536abebf264b1c0ae26d34c056
#
_cell.length_a   1.000
_cell.length_b   1.000
_cell.length_c   1.000
_cell.angle_alpha   90.00
_cell.angle_beta   90.00
_cell.angle_gamma   90.00
#
_symmetry.space_group_name_H-M   'P 1'
#
loop_
_entity.id
_entity.type
_entity.pdbx_description
1 polymer ?
#
loop_
_entity_poly.entity_id
_entity_poly.type
_entity_poly.pdbx_seq_one_letter_code
_entity_poly.pdbx_strand_id
1 'polypeptide(L)'
;MKTKIILSTLLMLTFWCNAQTTDSALKEVQKIIEASNKTFSDFTNKNDGSIVARYTDDACLFPPNGEPKCGAKQIDSFFRGGPQVHVIFTIQNLYGDPKTAVTEESFYEMTDMNGKKLDDGKVIVIWKKTKEGWKMHRDMFSDNHPAKQG
;
A
#
# COMPACT_ATOMS: atom_id res chain seq x y z
N MET A 1 29.83 -35.57 -28.29
CA MET A 1 28.53 -34.84 -28.25
C MET A 1 27.75 -35.03 -26.93
N LYS A 2 28.41 -35.29 -25.79
CA LYS A 2 27.69 -35.50 -24.50
C LYS A 2 27.85 -34.34 -23.48
N THR A 3 28.72 -33.37 -23.76
CA THR A 3 29.06 -32.33 -22.79
C THR A 3 28.17 -31.06 -22.87
N LYS A 4 27.41 -30.84 -23.94
CA LYS A 4 26.57 -29.65 -24.14
C LYS A 4 25.19 -29.70 -23.44
N ILE A 5 24.69 -30.90 -23.10
CA ILE A 5 23.37 -31.08 -22.50
C ILE A 5 23.39 -30.74 -20.99
N ILE A 6 24.51 -30.97 -20.31
CA ILE A 6 24.63 -30.72 -18.84
C ILE A 6 24.67 -29.21 -18.50
N LEU A 7 25.24 -28.38 -19.39
CA LEU A 7 25.35 -26.93 -19.15
C LEU A 7 23.99 -26.21 -19.27
N SER A 8 23.10 -26.70 -20.16
CA SER A 8 21.75 -26.13 -20.33
C SER A 8 20.83 -26.42 -19.15
N THR A 9 20.96 -27.59 -18.55
CA THR A 9 20.11 -27.98 -17.39
C THR A 9 20.51 -27.22 -16.10
N LEU A 10 21.77 -26.93 -15.93
CA LEU A 10 22.26 -26.17 -14.75
C LEU A 10 21.81 -24.69 -14.79
N LEU A 11 21.73 -24.10 -15.98
CA LEU A 11 21.28 -22.70 -16.14
C LEU A 11 19.77 -22.55 -15.86
N MET A 12 18.94 -23.54 -16.19
CA MET A 12 17.50 -23.52 -15.90
C MET A 12 17.19 -23.65 -14.40
N LEU A 13 17.99 -24.40 -13.65
CA LEU A 13 17.79 -24.58 -12.21
C LEU A 13 18.06 -23.29 -11.41
N THR A 14 18.96 -22.44 -11.86
CA THR A 14 19.25 -21.17 -11.19
C THR A 14 18.15 -20.13 -11.38
N PHE A 15 17.45 -20.11 -12.50
CA PHE A 15 16.31 -19.22 -12.73
C PHE A 15 15.09 -19.58 -11.86
N TRP A 16 14.82 -20.86 -11.67
CA TRP A 16 13.70 -21.29 -10.81
C TRP A 16 13.92 -20.99 -9.33
N CYS A 17 15.16 -21.10 -8.85
CA CYS A 17 15.47 -20.80 -7.45
C CYS A 17 15.27 -19.33 -7.12
N ASN A 18 15.61 -18.41 -8.02
CA ASN A 18 15.42 -16.98 -7.82
C ASN A 18 13.93 -16.55 -7.86
N ALA A 19 13.10 -17.16 -8.71
CA ALA A 19 11.68 -16.86 -8.81
C ALA A 19 10.93 -17.28 -7.52
N GLN A 20 11.23 -18.44 -6.97
CA GLN A 20 10.62 -18.94 -5.73
C GLN A 20 10.99 -18.09 -4.51
N THR A 21 12.24 -17.62 -4.42
CA THR A 21 12.68 -16.77 -3.31
C THR A 21 12.04 -15.38 -3.35
N THR A 22 11.81 -14.82 -4.54
CA THR A 22 11.16 -13.53 -4.70
C THR A 22 9.67 -13.61 -4.31
N ASP A 23 8.95 -14.65 -4.73
CA ASP A 23 7.54 -14.85 -4.36
C ASP A 23 7.37 -15.02 -2.85
N SER A 24 8.22 -15.82 -2.20
CA SER A 24 8.22 -15.96 -0.74
C SER A 24 8.48 -14.64 -0.02
N ALA A 25 9.44 -13.84 -0.51
CA ALA A 25 9.76 -12.55 0.09
C ALA A 25 8.61 -11.54 -0.09
N LEU A 26 7.93 -11.52 -1.24
CA LEU A 26 6.74 -10.69 -1.45
C LEU A 26 5.59 -11.07 -0.50
N LYS A 27 5.37 -12.36 -0.26
CA LYS A 27 4.36 -12.82 0.72
C LYS A 27 4.65 -12.33 2.14
N GLU A 28 5.91 -12.29 2.55
CA GLU A 28 6.26 -11.72 3.86
C GLU A 28 6.04 -10.20 3.91
N VAL A 29 6.36 -9.47 2.84
CA VAL A 29 6.05 -8.04 2.73
C VAL A 29 4.53 -7.81 2.76
N GLN A 30 3.75 -8.65 2.07
CA GLN A 30 2.29 -8.57 2.08
C GLN A 30 1.73 -8.66 3.50
N LYS A 31 2.18 -9.61 4.31
CA LYS A 31 1.74 -9.75 5.72
C LYS A 31 2.04 -8.48 6.54
N ILE A 32 3.21 -7.85 6.30
CA ILE A 32 3.58 -6.59 6.98
C ILE A 32 2.64 -5.46 6.57
N ILE A 33 2.33 -5.34 5.27
CA ILE A 33 1.42 -4.32 4.75
C ILE A 33 0.00 -4.57 5.25
N GLU A 34 -0.49 -5.82 5.24
CA GLU A 34 -1.79 -6.19 5.81
C GLU A 34 -1.90 -5.80 7.30
N ALA A 35 -0.85 -6.07 8.09
CA ALA A 35 -0.81 -5.66 9.49
C ALA A 35 -0.81 -4.12 9.63
N SER A 36 -0.09 -3.43 8.76
CA SER A 36 -0.11 -1.98 8.68
C SER A 36 -1.52 -1.46 8.34
N ASN A 37 -2.17 -2.01 7.31
CA ASN A 37 -3.51 -1.61 6.88
C ASN A 37 -4.57 -1.80 7.97
N LYS A 38 -4.49 -2.86 8.77
CA LYS A 38 -5.40 -3.11 9.92
C LYS A 38 -5.38 -1.99 10.96
N THR A 39 -4.26 -1.30 11.11
CA THR A 39 -4.12 -0.21 12.09
C THR A 39 -4.32 1.18 11.49
N PHE A 40 -4.67 1.28 10.22
CA PHE A 40 -4.83 2.57 9.54
C PHE A 40 -5.85 3.48 10.24
N SER A 41 -7.03 2.94 10.53
CA SER A 41 -8.10 3.69 11.20
C SER A 41 -7.70 4.14 12.61
N ASP A 42 -6.89 3.35 13.33
CA ASP A 42 -6.41 3.73 14.66
C ASP A 42 -5.57 5.00 14.61
N PHE A 43 -4.75 5.16 13.56
CA PHE A 43 -3.92 6.34 13.38
C PHE A 43 -4.72 7.56 12.91
N THR A 44 -5.65 7.37 11.95
CA THR A 44 -6.48 8.48 11.45
C THR A 44 -7.43 8.99 12.52
N ASN A 45 -8.05 8.10 13.29
CA ASN A 45 -9.04 8.43 14.32
C ASN A 45 -8.45 9.13 15.55
N LYS A 46 -7.13 9.03 15.80
CA LYS A 46 -6.47 9.81 16.85
C LYS A 46 -6.50 11.30 16.60
N ASN A 47 -6.52 11.72 15.33
CA ASN A 47 -6.51 13.13 14.95
C ASN A 47 -5.33 13.97 15.54
N ASP A 48 -4.21 13.30 15.87
CA ASP A 48 -3.05 13.89 16.56
C ASP A 48 -1.82 14.04 15.65
N GLY A 49 -1.97 13.69 14.36
CA GLY A 49 -0.88 13.70 13.38
C GLY A 49 -0.05 12.42 13.33
N SER A 50 -0.32 11.44 14.19
CA SER A 50 0.44 10.18 14.24
C SER A 50 0.37 9.38 12.95
N ILE A 51 -0.66 9.58 12.11
CA ILE A 51 -0.79 8.96 10.78
C ILE A 51 0.42 9.26 9.88
N VAL A 52 1.06 10.41 10.03
CA VAL A 52 2.21 10.84 9.22
C VAL A 52 3.40 9.90 9.39
N ALA A 53 3.58 9.28 10.55
CA ALA A 53 4.66 8.32 10.78
C ALA A 53 4.62 7.08 9.85
N ARG A 54 3.49 6.83 9.21
CA ARG A 54 3.29 5.74 8.25
C ARG A 54 3.76 6.09 6.84
N TYR A 55 4.08 7.36 6.60
CA TYR A 55 4.54 7.88 5.31
C TYR A 55 6.03 8.15 5.32
N THR A 56 6.65 8.12 4.13
CA THR A 56 8.02 8.64 3.96
C THR A 56 8.02 10.17 4.02
N ASP A 57 9.16 10.79 4.34
CA ASP A 57 9.27 12.25 4.46
C ASP A 57 8.88 13.00 3.17
N ASP A 58 9.15 12.37 2.01
CA ASP A 58 8.83 12.87 0.67
C ASP A 58 7.56 12.25 0.06
N ALA A 59 6.69 11.68 0.89
CA ALA A 59 5.45 11.06 0.43
C ALA A 59 4.46 12.06 -0.14
N CYS A 60 3.62 11.57 -1.07
CA CYS A 60 2.46 12.30 -1.57
C CYS A 60 1.21 11.42 -1.49
N LEU A 61 0.13 11.99 -0.98
CA LEU A 61 -1.23 11.46 -1.05
C LEU A 61 -1.97 12.14 -2.21
N PHE A 62 -2.67 11.36 -3.03
CA PHE A 62 -3.44 11.79 -4.19
C PHE A 62 -4.92 11.48 -3.96
N PRO A 63 -5.67 12.41 -3.33
CA PRO A 63 -7.10 12.20 -3.09
C PRO A 63 -7.91 12.35 -4.39
N PRO A 64 -9.09 11.72 -4.48
CA PRO A 64 -10.00 11.93 -5.60
C PRO A 64 -10.45 13.40 -5.66
N ASN A 65 -10.54 13.94 -6.87
CA ASN A 65 -11.03 15.30 -7.14
C ASN A 65 -10.28 16.41 -6.36
N GLY A 66 -9.03 16.19 -5.97
CA GLY A 66 -8.25 17.12 -5.16
C GLY A 66 -6.79 17.20 -5.58
N GLU A 67 -6.13 18.27 -5.16
CA GLU A 67 -4.70 18.45 -5.37
C GLU A 67 -3.88 17.47 -4.52
N PRO A 68 -2.72 17.00 -5.01
CA PRO A 68 -1.82 16.16 -4.23
C PRO A 68 -1.41 16.83 -2.90
N LYS A 69 -1.34 16.05 -1.85
CA LYS A 69 -0.87 16.45 -0.51
C LYS A 69 0.51 15.84 -0.26
N CYS A 70 1.55 16.63 -0.43
CA CYS A 70 2.93 16.16 -0.32
C CYS A 70 3.60 16.63 0.98
N GLY A 71 4.35 15.72 1.61
CA GLY A 71 5.07 15.93 2.85
C GLY A 71 4.17 15.92 4.09
N ALA A 72 4.82 15.77 5.23
CA ALA A 72 4.18 15.53 6.52
C ALA A 72 3.04 16.52 6.85
N LYS A 73 3.28 17.82 6.66
CA LYS A 73 2.32 18.87 7.00
C LYS A 73 1.03 18.78 6.18
N GLN A 74 1.13 18.53 4.88
CA GLN A 74 -0.06 18.49 4.02
C GLN A 74 -0.83 17.18 4.21
N ILE A 75 -0.14 16.06 4.44
CA ILE A 75 -0.75 14.77 4.76
C ILE A 75 -1.48 14.85 6.10
N ASP A 76 -0.86 15.42 7.14
CA ASP A 76 -1.51 15.65 8.43
C ASP A 76 -2.77 16.51 8.26
N SER A 77 -2.66 17.61 7.54
CA SER A 77 -3.80 18.52 7.30
C SER A 77 -4.96 17.85 6.57
N PHE A 78 -4.69 16.86 5.72
CA PHE A 78 -5.72 16.10 5.02
C PHE A 78 -6.55 15.22 5.96
N PHE A 79 -5.88 14.55 6.90
CA PHE A 79 -6.56 13.63 7.84
C PHE A 79 -7.13 14.33 9.07
N ARG A 80 -6.55 15.50 9.44
CA ARG A 80 -6.91 16.22 10.66
C ARG A 80 -8.33 16.77 10.60
N GLY A 81 -9.09 16.51 11.66
CA GLY A 81 -10.48 16.99 11.77
C GLY A 81 -11.49 16.15 10.96
N GLY A 82 -11.06 15.04 10.35
CA GLY A 82 -11.97 14.11 9.71
C GLY A 82 -12.87 13.35 10.70
N PRO A 83 -13.94 12.72 10.21
CA PRO A 83 -14.80 11.87 11.04
C PRO A 83 -14.04 10.65 11.51
N GLN A 84 -14.49 10.07 12.62
CA GLN A 84 -14.02 8.75 13.03
C GLN A 84 -14.62 7.67 12.12
N VAL A 85 -13.76 6.81 11.57
CA VAL A 85 -14.15 5.81 10.59
C VAL A 85 -13.41 4.50 10.80
N HIS A 86 -13.99 3.41 10.31
CA HIS A 86 -13.27 2.17 10.06
C HIS A 86 -13.01 2.03 8.57
N VAL A 87 -11.75 1.80 8.20
CA VAL A 87 -11.34 1.52 6.83
C VAL A 87 -10.76 0.12 6.77
N ILE A 88 -11.32 -0.69 5.90
CA ILE A 88 -10.86 -2.06 5.63
C ILE A 88 -10.26 -2.08 4.23
N PHE A 89 -9.03 -2.56 4.12
CA PHE A 89 -8.34 -2.76 2.85
C PHE A 89 -8.29 -4.24 2.50
N THR A 90 -8.59 -4.56 1.23
CA THR A 90 -8.48 -5.91 0.68
C THR A 90 -7.46 -5.90 -0.44
N ILE A 91 -6.25 -6.41 -0.17
CA ILE A 91 -5.17 -6.47 -1.15
C ILE A 91 -5.57 -7.42 -2.28
N GLN A 92 -5.55 -6.92 -3.51
CA GLN A 92 -5.80 -7.68 -4.73
C GLN A 92 -4.48 -8.17 -5.33
N ASN A 93 -3.49 -7.29 -5.41
CA ASN A 93 -2.16 -7.58 -5.94
C ASN A 93 -1.09 -6.87 -5.12
N LEU A 94 0.08 -7.52 -5.01
CA LEU A 94 1.30 -6.91 -4.51
C LEU A 94 2.46 -7.32 -5.40
N TYR A 95 3.20 -6.37 -5.92
CA TYR A 95 4.33 -6.61 -6.82
C TYR A 95 5.44 -5.58 -6.64
N GLY A 96 6.63 -5.90 -7.14
CA GLY A 96 7.80 -5.05 -7.04
C GLY A 96 9.00 -5.76 -6.43
N ASP A 97 9.96 -5.00 -5.94
CA ASP A 97 11.14 -5.55 -5.29
C ASP A 97 10.96 -5.57 -3.75
N PRO A 98 10.86 -6.76 -3.13
CA PRO A 98 10.66 -6.89 -1.69
C PRO A 98 11.82 -6.36 -0.84
N LYS A 99 12.91 -5.92 -1.46
CA LYS A 99 14.06 -5.32 -0.76
C LYS A 99 14.02 -3.80 -0.72
N THR A 100 13.32 -3.16 -1.66
CA THR A 100 13.36 -1.70 -1.83
C THR A 100 12.00 -1.05 -1.91
N ALA A 101 11.12 -1.49 -2.82
CA ALA A 101 9.80 -0.91 -3.02
C ALA A 101 8.82 -1.92 -3.63
N VAL A 102 7.58 -1.88 -3.15
CA VAL A 102 6.47 -2.67 -3.70
C VAL A 102 5.26 -1.78 -3.97
N THR A 103 4.43 -2.22 -4.89
CA THR A 103 3.15 -1.59 -5.20
C THR A 103 2.03 -2.50 -4.70
N GLU A 104 1.12 -1.93 -3.92
CA GLU A 104 -0.14 -2.52 -3.47
C GLU A 104 -1.26 -2.02 -4.36
N GLU A 105 -2.10 -2.92 -4.84
CA GLU A 105 -3.42 -2.64 -5.43
C GLU A 105 -4.48 -3.24 -4.51
N SER A 106 -5.35 -2.41 -3.98
CA SER A 106 -6.37 -2.81 -3.01
C SER A 106 -7.73 -2.22 -3.31
N PHE A 107 -8.77 -2.88 -2.83
CA PHE A 107 -10.06 -2.24 -2.58
C PHE A 107 -10.11 -1.74 -1.15
N TYR A 108 -10.85 -0.65 -0.92
CA TYR A 108 -11.20 -0.21 0.43
C TYR A 108 -12.71 -0.13 0.62
N GLU A 109 -13.13 -0.36 1.85
CA GLU A 109 -14.46 -0.04 2.33
C GLU A 109 -14.33 0.81 3.60
N MET A 110 -15.09 1.90 3.68
CA MET A 110 -15.12 2.81 4.82
C MET A 110 -16.51 2.82 5.45
N THR A 111 -16.55 2.64 6.75
CA THR A 111 -17.78 2.72 7.55
C THR A 111 -17.64 3.75 8.67
N ASP A 112 -18.76 4.26 9.18
CA ASP A 112 -18.78 4.96 10.46
C ASP A 112 -18.57 4.00 11.64
N MET A 113 -18.51 4.54 12.86
CA MET A 113 -18.30 3.76 14.09
C MET A 113 -19.50 2.85 14.44
N ASN A 114 -20.65 2.99 13.78
CA ASN A 114 -21.82 2.15 13.93
C ASN A 114 -21.92 1.08 12.84
N GLY A 115 -20.94 1.00 11.94
CA GLY A 115 -20.90 0.04 10.84
C GLY A 115 -21.70 0.46 9.59
N LYS A 116 -22.21 1.68 9.53
CA LYS A 116 -22.87 2.19 8.33
C LYS A 116 -21.83 2.51 7.29
N LYS A 117 -21.97 1.94 6.08
CA LYS A 117 -21.08 2.21 4.95
C LYS A 117 -21.14 3.69 4.56
N LEU A 118 -19.98 4.32 4.47
CA LEU A 118 -19.81 5.71 4.06
C LEU A 118 -19.25 5.81 2.65
N ASP A 119 -18.28 4.94 2.30
CA ASP A 119 -17.57 5.00 1.05
C ASP A 119 -16.95 3.64 0.70
N ASP A 120 -16.59 3.44 -0.57
CA ASP A 120 -15.76 2.35 -1.06
C ASP A 120 -15.05 2.74 -2.35
N GLY A 121 -13.95 2.06 -2.64
CA GLY A 121 -13.19 2.37 -3.82
C GLY A 121 -11.94 1.53 -4.00
N LYS A 122 -11.00 2.11 -4.70
CA LYS A 122 -9.72 1.50 -5.09
C LYS A 122 -8.58 2.34 -4.57
N VAL A 123 -7.49 1.68 -4.21
CA VAL A 123 -6.27 2.35 -3.77
C VAL A 123 -5.05 1.68 -4.40
N ILE A 124 -4.10 2.50 -4.80
CA ILE A 124 -2.77 2.07 -5.23
C ILE A 124 -1.76 2.76 -4.32
N VAL A 125 -0.96 1.96 -3.61
CA VAL A 125 0.08 2.48 -2.73
C VAL A 125 1.44 1.97 -3.18
N ILE A 126 2.38 2.88 -3.39
CA ILE A 126 3.79 2.53 -3.52
C ILE A 126 4.41 2.61 -2.12
N TRP A 127 4.82 1.46 -1.62
CA TRP A 127 5.53 1.32 -0.36
C TRP A 127 7.04 1.32 -0.58
N LYS A 128 7.78 2.03 0.26
CA LYS A 128 9.24 2.00 0.30
C LYS A 128 9.75 1.37 1.57
N LYS A 129 10.79 0.55 1.43
CA LYS A 129 11.55 0.01 2.56
C LYS A 129 12.44 1.10 3.12
N THR A 130 12.28 1.42 4.38
CA THR A 130 13.09 2.38 5.13
C THR A 130 13.84 1.67 6.28
N LYS A 131 14.69 2.39 6.98
CA LYS A 131 15.33 1.87 8.21
C LYS A 131 14.33 1.55 9.32
N GLU A 132 13.17 2.21 9.30
CA GLU A 132 12.08 2.05 10.27
C GLU A 132 11.00 1.05 9.82
N GLY A 133 11.17 0.42 8.67
CA GLY A 133 10.21 -0.52 8.10
C GLY A 133 9.61 -0.04 6.76
N TRP A 134 8.46 -0.60 6.40
CA TRP A 134 7.74 -0.22 5.18
C TRP A 134 6.88 1.00 5.44
N LYS A 135 7.01 2.02 4.58
CA LYS A 135 6.24 3.27 4.65
C LYS A 135 5.59 3.60 3.31
N MET A 136 4.40 4.18 3.37
CA MET A 136 3.70 4.69 2.18
C MET A 136 4.48 5.86 1.58
N HIS A 137 4.74 5.78 0.27
CA HIS A 137 5.49 6.81 -0.46
C HIS A 137 4.63 7.54 -1.47
N ARG A 138 3.78 6.81 -2.18
CA ARG A 138 2.72 7.37 -3.03
C ARG A 138 1.45 6.62 -2.68
N ASP A 139 0.41 7.36 -2.38
CA ASP A 139 -0.87 6.86 -1.92
C ASP A 139 -1.96 7.52 -2.77
N MET A 140 -2.55 6.77 -3.67
CA MET A 140 -3.61 7.25 -4.55
C MET A 140 -4.85 6.41 -4.32
N PHE A 141 -5.98 7.09 -4.13
CA PHE A 141 -7.26 6.41 -4.02
C PHE A 141 -8.34 7.09 -4.87
N SER A 142 -9.34 6.32 -5.25
CA SER A 142 -10.53 6.80 -5.94
C SER A 142 -11.76 6.12 -5.35
N ASP A 143 -12.85 6.86 -5.21
CA ASP A 143 -14.15 6.28 -4.87
C ASP A 143 -14.79 5.57 -6.06
N ASN A 144 -15.82 4.76 -5.80
CA ASN A 144 -16.63 4.09 -6.82
C ASN A 144 -17.92 4.87 -7.15
N HIS A 145 -18.05 6.10 -6.66
CA HIS A 145 -19.24 6.91 -6.92
C HIS A 145 -19.19 7.60 -8.30
N PRO A 146 -20.30 7.70 -9.01
CA PRO A 146 -20.35 8.50 -10.22
C PRO A 146 -19.96 9.95 -9.93
N ALA A 147 -19.18 10.57 -10.83
CA ALA A 147 -18.91 12.00 -10.73
C ALA A 147 -20.24 12.75 -10.65
N LYS A 148 -20.35 13.67 -9.68
CA LYS A 148 -21.53 14.54 -9.61
C LYS A 148 -21.59 15.35 -10.90
N GLN A 149 -22.65 15.15 -11.67
CA GLN A 149 -22.90 16.01 -12.84
C GLN A 149 -23.21 17.41 -12.29
N GLY A 150 -22.33 18.36 -12.61
CA GLY A 150 -22.50 19.77 -12.28
C GLY A 150 -23.58 20.43 -13.14
#